data_c14133759686bfded797c981084ee7c5
#
_entry.id   c14133759686bfded797c981084ee7c5
#
_cell.length_a   1.000
_cell.length_b   1.000
_cell.length_c   1.000
_cell.angle_alpha   90.00
_cell.angle_beta   90.00
_cell.angle_gamma   90.00
#
_symmetry.space_group_name_H-M   'P 1'
#
loop_
_entity.id
_entity.type
_entity.pdbx_description
1 polymer ?
#
loop_
_entity_poly.entity_id
_entity_poly.type
_entity_poly.pdbx_seq_one_letter_code
_entity_poly.pdbx_strand_id
1 'polypeptide(L)'
;MKIFFNFCLILLFVLTSCGLDDRSQGNNIVSPGGDPIGQLKVAHWVKGKSVDISKGVNVVEFWATWCPPCRTSIPHLTEIQFKYKDDGVNIIGVTNEPLETVEPFVNRMGKKMEYSVAVDKGLSTSNEFMGRYDLRGIPHAFVIKDGKIVWHGHPMKGLEDA
;
A
#
# COMPACT_ATOMS: atom_id res chain seq x y z
N MET A 1 -61.36 -10.95 -51.44
CA MET A 1 -60.71 -11.68 -50.35
C MET A 1 -59.30 -11.14 -50.23
N LYS A 2 -59.11 -10.13 -49.35
CA LYS A 2 -57.84 -9.38 -49.19
C LYS A 2 -57.20 -9.78 -47.82
N ILE A 3 -56.04 -10.42 -47.90
CA ILE A 3 -55.30 -10.85 -46.75
C ILE A 3 -54.37 -9.67 -46.39
N PHE A 4 -54.58 -9.04 -45.19
CA PHE A 4 -53.70 -8.05 -44.64
C PHE A 4 -52.57 -8.73 -43.87
N PHE A 5 -51.35 -8.59 -44.38
CA PHE A 5 -50.14 -9.02 -43.70
C PHE A 5 -49.70 -7.89 -42.76
N ASN A 6 -49.89 -8.11 -41.46
CA ASN A 6 -49.51 -7.18 -40.43
C ASN A 6 -48.03 -7.41 -40.08
N PHE A 7 -47.16 -6.51 -40.57
CA PHE A 7 -45.72 -6.57 -40.31
C PHE A 7 -45.45 -5.86 -39.00
N CYS A 8 -45.33 -6.63 -37.91
CA CYS A 8 -44.97 -6.08 -36.60
C CYS A 8 -43.47 -5.81 -36.56
N LEU A 9 -43.12 -4.52 -36.68
CA LEU A 9 -41.73 -4.05 -36.59
C LEU A 9 -41.30 -4.04 -35.11
N ILE A 10 -40.56 -5.04 -34.69
CA ILE A 10 -39.95 -5.10 -33.36
C ILE A 10 -38.71 -4.20 -33.39
N LEU A 11 -38.84 -3.01 -32.78
CA LEU A 11 -37.75 -2.07 -32.58
C LEU A 11 -36.90 -2.57 -31.43
N LEU A 12 -35.76 -3.20 -31.75
CA LEU A 12 -34.75 -3.59 -30.75
C LEU A 12 -34.05 -2.29 -30.25
N PHE A 13 -34.43 -1.83 -29.07
CA PHE A 13 -33.66 -0.81 -28.35
C PHE A 13 -32.38 -1.46 -27.78
N VAL A 14 -31.28 -1.30 -28.50
CA VAL A 14 -29.95 -1.58 -27.96
C VAL A 14 -29.60 -0.43 -26.99
N LEU A 15 -29.80 -0.65 -25.70
CA LEU A 15 -29.24 0.21 -24.64
C LEU A 15 -27.73 0.00 -24.59
N THR A 16 -27.00 0.81 -25.36
CA THR A 16 -25.57 1.01 -25.11
C THR A 16 -25.43 1.74 -23.76
N SER A 17 -25.23 1.00 -22.70
CA SER A 17 -24.78 1.57 -21.43
C SER A 17 -23.37 2.12 -21.66
N CYS A 18 -23.26 3.43 -21.86
CA CYS A 18 -22.00 4.15 -21.79
C CYS A 18 -21.55 4.12 -20.33
N GLY A 19 -20.67 3.19 -20.00
CA GLY A 19 -19.97 3.19 -18.73
C GLY A 19 -19.11 4.44 -18.68
N LEU A 20 -19.49 5.40 -17.85
CA LEU A 20 -18.65 6.53 -17.49
C LEU A 20 -17.49 5.96 -16.68
N ASP A 21 -16.32 5.82 -17.33
CA ASP A 21 -15.05 5.59 -16.65
C ASP A 21 -14.76 6.80 -15.75
N ASP A 22 -15.11 6.68 -14.49
CA ASP A 22 -14.67 7.60 -13.43
C ASP A 22 -13.20 7.30 -13.10
N ARG A 23 -12.29 7.82 -13.94
CA ARG A 23 -10.84 7.68 -13.79
C ARG A 23 -10.20 8.69 -12.85
N SER A 24 -10.94 9.34 -11.97
CA SER A 24 -10.40 10.45 -11.17
C SER A 24 -10.30 10.22 -9.67
N GLN A 25 -10.55 8.99 -9.18
CA GLN A 25 -10.22 8.63 -7.78
C GLN A 25 -9.08 7.62 -7.79
N GLY A 26 -7.93 8.01 -7.22
CA GLY A 26 -6.81 7.08 -7.02
C GLY A 26 -7.34 5.81 -6.36
N ASN A 27 -7.28 4.70 -7.09
CA ASN A 27 -7.88 3.44 -6.69
C ASN A 27 -7.17 2.85 -5.47
N ASN A 28 -7.64 3.20 -4.27
CA ASN A 28 -7.35 2.47 -3.03
C ASN A 28 -8.14 1.15 -2.96
N ILE A 29 -8.45 0.55 -4.11
CA ILE A 29 -9.27 -0.64 -4.19
C ILE A 29 -8.35 -1.85 -4.27
N VAL A 30 -8.21 -2.51 -3.14
CA VAL A 30 -7.65 -3.87 -3.09
C VAL A 30 -8.73 -4.86 -3.54
N SER A 31 -8.35 -5.87 -4.31
CA SER A 31 -9.27 -6.89 -4.81
C SER A 31 -9.97 -7.63 -3.66
N PRO A 32 -11.24 -8.05 -3.80
CA PRO A 32 -11.86 -8.94 -2.83
C PRO A 32 -11.00 -10.19 -2.58
N GLY A 33 -10.61 -10.42 -1.32
CA GLY A 33 -9.70 -11.50 -0.92
C GLY A 33 -8.20 -11.15 -0.97
N GLY A 34 -7.87 -9.88 -1.21
CA GLY A 34 -6.52 -9.32 -1.19
C GLY A 34 -5.73 -9.55 -2.49
N ASP A 35 -4.79 -8.65 -2.74
CA ASP A 35 -3.87 -8.74 -3.89
C ASP A 35 -2.58 -9.48 -3.49
N PRO A 36 -1.95 -10.24 -4.39
CA PRO A 36 -0.65 -10.87 -4.10
C PRO A 36 0.38 -9.83 -3.69
N ILE A 37 1.21 -10.14 -2.70
CA ILE A 37 2.32 -9.26 -2.32
C ILE A 37 3.38 -9.20 -3.41
N GLY A 38 4.08 -8.05 -3.47
CA GLY A 38 5.36 -7.91 -4.11
C GLY A 38 6.50 -8.50 -3.26
N GLN A 39 7.69 -8.52 -3.82
CA GLN A 39 8.88 -8.94 -3.08
C GLN A 39 9.46 -7.76 -2.29
N LEU A 40 9.76 -8.01 -1.01
CA LEU A 40 10.53 -7.07 -0.18
C LEU A 40 12.02 -7.25 -0.51
N LYS A 41 12.53 -6.45 -1.45
CA LYS A 41 13.92 -6.48 -1.90
C LYS A 41 14.71 -5.35 -1.23
N VAL A 42 15.39 -5.69 -0.15
CA VAL A 42 16.12 -4.75 0.71
C VAL A 42 17.61 -4.78 0.38
N ALA A 43 18.22 -3.60 0.28
CA ALA A 43 19.67 -3.44 0.18
C ALA A 43 20.32 -3.48 1.58
N HIS A 44 19.73 -2.77 2.55
CA HIS A 44 20.23 -2.67 3.92
C HIS A 44 19.08 -2.62 4.93
N TRP A 45 19.23 -3.34 6.04
CA TRP A 45 18.42 -3.15 7.24
C TRP A 45 19.12 -2.15 8.14
N VAL A 46 18.55 -0.96 8.30
CA VAL A 46 19.11 0.13 9.10
C VAL A 46 18.78 -0.07 10.58
N LYS A 47 17.59 -0.59 10.85
CA LYS A 47 17.12 -0.89 12.20
C LYS A 47 16.27 -2.18 12.17
N GLY A 48 16.29 -2.92 13.26
CA GLY A 48 15.54 -4.18 13.35
C GLY A 48 16.22 -5.32 12.58
N LYS A 49 15.41 -6.24 12.07
CA LYS A 49 15.87 -7.44 11.35
C LYS A 49 14.99 -7.72 10.13
N SER A 50 15.45 -8.60 9.26
CA SER A 50 14.65 -9.12 8.15
C SER A 50 13.33 -9.71 8.63
N VAL A 51 12.24 -9.35 7.94
CA VAL A 51 10.87 -9.81 8.23
C VAL A 51 10.36 -10.59 7.02
N ASP A 52 9.80 -11.77 7.28
CA ASP A 52 9.05 -12.55 6.27
C ASP A 52 7.62 -12.04 6.19
N ILE A 53 7.34 -11.19 5.21
CA ILE A 53 6.02 -10.59 5.00
C ILE A 53 4.98 -11.54 4.38
N SER A 54 5.37 -12.78 4.08
CA SER A 54 4.45 -13.78 3.52
C SER A 54 3.52 -14.42 4.57
N LYS A 55 3.76 -14.18 5.86
CA LYS A 55 3.04 -14.78 6.98
C LYS A 55 2.61 -13.73 7.99
N GLY A 56 1.46 -13.99 8.62
CA GLY A 56 0.91 -13.11 9.65
C GLY A 56 0.54 -11.73 9.12
N VAL A 57 0.48 -10.75 10.02
CA VAL A 57 0.14 -9.36 9.68
C VAL A 57 1.40 -8.50 9.66
N ASN A 58 1.61 -7.81 8.55
CA ASN A 58 2.75 -6.93 8.34
C ASN A 58 2.29 -5.61 7.72
N VAL A 59 2.97 -4.53 8.08
CA VAL A 59 2.77 -3.22 7.48
C VAL A 59 4.06 -2.80 6.78
N VAL A 60 3.99 -2.53 5.49
CA VAL A 60 5.11 -1.94 4.71
C VAL A 60 4.75 -0.50 4.40
N GLU A 61 5.53 0.44 4.94
CA GLU A 61 5.33 1.88 4.78
C GLU A 61 6.47 2.49 3.99
N PHE A 62 6.14 3.29 2.99
CA PHE A 62 7.09 4.02 2.15
C PHE A 62 7.22 5.46 2.64
N TRP A 63 8.47 5.89 2.87
CA TRP A 63 8.79 7.17 3.49
C TRP A 63 10.11 7.77 2.99
N ALA A 64 10.41 9.01 3.40
CA ALA A 64 11.71 9.63 3.19
C ALA A 64 12.07 10.62 4.31
N THR A 65 13.36 10.86 4.51
CA THR A 65 13.86 11.77 5.56
C THR A 65 13.45 13.22 5.33
N TRP A 66 13.30 13.64 4.07
CA TRP A 66 12.90 14.99 3.65
C TRP A 66 11.37 15.19 3.65
N CYS A 67 10.57 14.15 3.87
CA CYS A 67 9.11 14.16 3.77
C CYS A 67 8.48 14.62 5.11
N PRO A 68 7.94 15.85 5.26
CA PRO A 68 7.36 16.32 6.52
C PRO A 68 6.19 15.46 7.03
N PRO A 69 5.18 15.06 6.20
CA PRO A 69 4.09 14.19 6.68
C PRO A 69 4.58 12.81 7.09
N CYS A 70 5.65 12.27 6.47
CA CYS A 70 6.25 11.02 6.89
C CYS A 70 6.84 11.14 8.32
N ARG A 71 7.51 12.25 8.62
CA ARG A 71 8.05 12.50 9.96
C ARG A 71 6.97 12.62 11.03
N THR A 72 5.77 13.01 10.64
CA THR A 72 4.59 13.04 11.53
C THR A 72 4.04 11.63 11.77
N SER A 73 4.02 10.76 10.76
CA SER A 73 3.51 9.40 10.90
C SER A 73 4.47 8.45 11.63
N ILE A 74 5.77 8.71 11.65
CA ILE A 74 6.78 7.83 12.29
C ILE A 74 6.47 7.51 13.77
N PRO A 75 6.20 8.51 14.66
CA PRO A 75 5.85 8.19 16.05
C PRO A 75 4.57 7.38 16.18
N HIS A 76 3.55 7.67 15.35
CA HIS A 76 2.29 6.93 15.34
C HIS A 76 2.51 5.46 14.93
N LEU A 77 3.32 5.21 13.90
CA LEU A 77 3.68 3.84 13.50
C LEU A 77 4.42 3.11 14.63
N THR A 78 5.25 3.82 15.40
CA THR A 78 5.91 3.25 16.59
C THR A 78 4.88 2.86 17.66
N GLU A 79 3.86 3.69 17.90
CA GLU A 79 2.77 3.37 18.83
C GLU A 79 1.98 2.12 18.38
N ILE A 80 1.65 2.03 17.09
CA ILE A 80 1.00 0.86 16.50
C ILE A 80 1.90 -0.38 16.66
N GLN A 81 3.21 -0.28 16.38
CA GLN A 81 4.14 -1.39 16.57
C GLN A 81 4.13 -1.90 18.01
N PHE A 82 4.16 -1.01 19.00
CA PHE A 82 4.10 -1.40 20.41
C PHE A 82 2.76 -2.02 20.78
N LYS A 83 1.66 -1.48 20.28
CA LYS A 83 0.30 -1.95 20.57
C LYS A 83 0.06 -3.38 20.09
N TYR A 84 0.56 -3.73 18.90
CA TYR A 84 0.26 -4.99 18.23
C TYR A 84 1.45 -5.96 18.12
N LYS A 85 2.59 -5.66 18.75
CA LYS A 85 3.78 -6.55 18.68
C LYS A 85 3.53 -7.93 19.24
N ASP A 86 2.75 -8.02 20.30
CA ASP A 86 2.43 -9.29 20.97
C ASP A 86 1.42 -10.12 20.17
N ASP A 87 0.69 -9.49 19.26
CA ASP A 87 -0.16 -10.11 18.24
C ASP A 87 0.63 -10.52 16.99
N GLY A 88 1.95 -10.31 16.98
CA GLY A 88 2.84 -10.69 15.88
C GLY A 88 2.85 -9.73 14.71
N VAL A 89 2.29 -8.53 14.84
CA VAL A 89 2.34 -7.49 13.80
C VAL A 89 3.75 -6.92 13.68
N ASN A 90 4.25 -6.80 12.44
CA ASN A 90 5.52 -6.16 12.14
C ASN A 90 5.31 -4.94 11.26
N ILE A 91 5.94 -3.82 11.62
CA ILE A 91 6.02 -2.63 10.79
C ILE A 91 7.41 -2.53 10.16
N ILE A 92 7.46 -2.25 8.87
CA ILE A 92 8.67 -2.07 8.09
C ILE A 92 8.57 -0.75 7.33
N GLY A 93 9.39 0.23 7.70
CA GLY A 93 9.57 1.46 6.93
C GLY A 93 10.60 1.26 5.83
N VAL A 94 10.21 1.47 4.58
CA VAL A 94 11.07 1.33 3.40
C VAL A 94 11.32 2.69 2.76
N THR A 95 12.58 3.02 2.52
CA THR A 95 12.98 4.24 1.81
C THR A 95 13.97 3.91 0.70
N ASN A 96 13.96 4.70 -0.37
CA ASN A 96 14.93 4.57 -1.47
C ASN A 96 16.12 5.53 -1.36
N GLU A 97 16.23 6.25 -0.24
CA GLU A 97 17.36 7.12 0.02
C GLU A 97 18.64 6.32 0.35
N PRO A 98 19.82 6.88 0.09
CA PRO A 98 21.09 6.22 0.41
C PRO A 98 21.26 5.98 1.92
N LEU A 99 21.96 4.89 2.27
CA LEU A 99 22.20 4.49 3.66
C LEU A 99 22.81 5.62 4.50
N GLU A 100 23.76 6.35 3.93
CA GLU A 100 24.45 7.49 4.58
C GLU A 100 23.51 8.66 4.93
N THR A 101 22.36 8.75 4.28
CA THR A 101 21.29 9.72 4.61
C THR A 101 20.34 9.17 5.66
N VAL A 102 19.97 7.89 5.54
CA VAL A 102 18.94 7.25 6.35
C VAL A 102 19.44 6.92 7.75
N GLU A 103 20.63 6.35 7.88
CA GLU A 103 21.17 5.87 9.15
C GLU A 103 21.30 7.01 10.20
N PRO A 104 21.88 8.18 9.91
CA PRO A 104 21.91 9.29 10.86
C PRO A 104 20.53 9.81 11.23
N PHE A 105 19.56 9.76 10.31
CA PHE A 105 18.19 10.17 10.59
C PHE A 105 17.52 9.19 11.58
N VAL A 106 17.58 7.89 11.32
CA VAL A 106 17.02 6.85 12.17
C VAL A 106 17.63 6.91 13.58
N ASN A 107 18.94 7.11 13.67
CA ASN A 107 19.65 7.26 14.94
C ASN A 107 19.14 8.49 15.73
N ARG A 108 18.92 9.62 15.07
CA ARG A 108 18.34 10.83 15.71
C ARG A 108 16.90 10.65 16.16
N MET A 109 16.11 9.88 15.40
CA MET A 109 14.73 9.56 15.78
C MET A 109 14.66 8.69 17.05
N GLY A 110 15.63 7.81 17.26
CA GLY A 110 15.74 6.97 18.45
C GLY A 110 14.43 6.24 18.78
N LYS A 111 13.91 6.44 19.98
CA LYS A 111 12.67 5.81 20.44
C LYS A 111 11.39 6.25 19.70
N LYS A 112 11.45 7.30 18.91
CA LYS A 112 10.30 7.72 18.08
C LYS A 112 10.13 6.86 16.83
N MET A 113 11.11 6.00 16.49
CA MET A 113 11.09 5.12 15.33
C MET A 113 11.52 3.71 15.74
N GLU A 114 10.66 3.01 16.53
CA GLU A 114 10.91 1.69 17.11
C GLU A 114 10.20 0.57 16.34
N TYR A 115 10.50 0.50 15.04
CA TYR A 115 10.09 -0.56 14.13
C TYR A 115 11.23 -0.86 13.13
N SER A 116 11.09 -1.86 12.29
CA SER A 116 12.12 -2.23 11.31
C SER A 116 12.23 -1.18 10.21
N VAL A 117 13.45 -0.77 9.88
CA VAL A 117 13.74 0.22 8.83
C VAL A 117 14.70 -0.36 7.81
N ALA A 118 14.35 -0.22 6.54
CA ALA A 118 15.10 -0.78 5.43
C ALA A 118 15.33 0.25 4.30
N VAL A 119 16.47 0.12 3.64
CA VAL A 119 16.75 0.79 2.38
C VAL A 119 16.39 -0.14 1.23
N ASP A 120 15.57 0.35 0.30
CA ASP A 120 15.15 -0.38 -0.89
C ASP A 120 16.34 -0.70 -1.81
N LYS A 121 16.30 -1.84 -2.47
CA LYS A 121 17.30 -2.22 -3.46
C LYS A 121 16.93 -1.66 -4.84
N GLY A 122 17.37 -0.42 -5.10
CA GLY A 122 17.21 0.22 -6.41
C GLY A 122 15.75 0.35 -6.85
N LEU A 123 14.87 0.79 -5.95
CA LEU A 123 13.41 0.94 -6.17
C LEU A 123 12.66 -0.38 -6.40
N SER A 124 13.29 -1.54 -6.17
CA SER A 124 12.67 -2.83 -6.46
C SER A 124 11.42 -3.07 -5.61
N THR A 125 11.49 -2.80 -4.30
CA THR A 125 10.32 -2.90 -3.41
C THR A 125 9.28 -1.84 -3.75
N SER A 126 9.71 -0.60 -3.96
CA SER A 126 8.81 0.51 -4.31
C SER A 126 8.02 0.22 -5.59
N ASN A 127 8.66 -0.34 -6.62
CA ASN A 127 7.97 -0.70 -7.87
C ASN A 127 6.97 -1.84 -7.69
N GLU A 128 7.30 -2.84 -6.87
CA GLU A 128 6.42 -3.98 -6.60
C GLU A 128 5.16 -3.60 -5.81
N PHE A 129 5.25 -2.60 -4.93
CA PHE A 129 4.14 -2.13 -4.11
C PHE A 129 3.50 -0.87 -4.70
N MET A 130 4.19 0.25 -4.66
CA MET A 130 3.68 1.55 -5.12
C MET A 130 3.38 1.55 -6.62
N GLY A 131 4.28 0.99 -7.43
CA GLY A 131 4.14 0.95 -8.89
C GLY A 131 2.93 0.14 -9.36
N ARG A 132 2.56 -0.93 -8.64
CA ARG A 132 1.38 -1.74 -8.97
C ARG A 132 0.07 -0.95 -8.96
N TYR A 133 -0.06 0.02 -8.06
CA TYR A 133 -1.25 0.86 -7.89
C TYR A 133 -1.08 2.27 -8.48
N ASP A 134 -0.03 2.51 -9.28
CA ASP A 134 0.37 3.82 -9.81
C ASP A 134 0.48 4.92 -8.73
N LEU A 135 0.95 4.54 -7.54
CA LEU A 135 1.10 5.44 -6.40
C LEU A 135 2.46 6.14 -6.47
N ARG A 136 2.46 7.46 -6.21
CA ARG A 136 3.66 8.30 -6.26
C ARG A 136 3.88 9.12 -4.98
N GLY A 137 2.85 9.22 -4.16
CA GLY A 137 2.88 10.02 -2.92
C GLY A 137 3.34 9.23 -1.71
N ILE A 138 4.14 9.85 -0.84
CA ILE A 138 4.51 9.34 0.47
C ILE A 138 4.06 10.32 1.57
N PRO A 139 3.77 9.85 2.81
CA PRO A 139 3.82 8.46 3.26
C PRO A 139 2.69 7.61 2.67
N HIS A 140 2.99 6.35 2.42
CA HIS A 140 1.99 5.37 2.00
C HIS A 140 2.25 4.02 2.65
N ALA A 141 1.23 3.40 3.22
CA ALA A 141 1.34 2.12 3.91
C ALA A 141 0.49 1.04 3.24
N PHE A 142 0.95 -0.19 3.34
CA PHE A 142 0.27 -1.40 2.88
C PHE A 142 0.12 -2.35 4.06
N VAL A 143 -1.10 -2.81 4.33
CA VAL A 143 -1.34 -3.90 5.29
C VAL A 143 -1.35 -5.21 4.52
N ILE A 144 -0.53 -6.13 4.99
CA ILE A 144 -0.35 -7.46 4.42
C ILE A 144 -0.80 -8.48 5.45
N LYS A 145 -1.67 -9.39 5.04
CA LYS A 145 -2.11 -10.53 5.84
C LYS A 145 -1.88 -11.81 5.06
N ASP A 146 -1.08 -12.71 5.63
CA ASP A 146 -0.76 -14.01 5.06
C ASP A 146 -0.37 -13.96 3.56
N GLY A 147 0.54 -13.05 3.23
CA GLY A 147 1.06 -12.88 1.88
C GLY A 147 0.12 -12.18 0.90
N LYS A 148 -0.90 -11.48 1.38
CA LYS A 148 -1.80 -10.68 0.54
C LYS A 148 -1.93 -9.26 1.05
N ILE A 149 -1.88 -8.29 0.15
CA ILE A 149 -2.23 -6.90 0.46
C ILE A 149 -3.74 -6.85 0.68
N VAL A 150 -4.16 -6.47 1.88
CA VAL A 150 -5.59 -6.35 2.24
C VAL A 150 -6.05 -4.90 2.34
N TRP A 151 -5.11 -3.98 2.48
CA TRP A 151 -5.37 -2.55 2.51
C TRP A 151 -4.12 -1.76 2.10
N HIS A 152 -4.30 -0.58 1.55
CA HIS A 152 -3.25 0.42 1.44
C HIS A 152 -3.80 1.84 1.55
N GLY A 153 -2.99 2.78 2.04
CA GLY A 153 -3.40 4.16 2.21
C GLY A 153 -2.41 5.00 3.02
N HIS A 154 -2.87 6.19 3.39
CA HIS A 154 -2.05 7.07 4.25
C HIS A 154 -2.00 6.52 5.69
N PRO A 155 -0.81 6.32 6.32
CA PRO A 155 -0.68 5.64 7.60
C PRO A 155 -1.43 6.29 8.77
N MET A 156 -1.76 7.60 8.67
CA MET A 156 -2.57 8.30 9.67
C MET A 156 -4.08 8.17 9.44
N LYS A 157 -4.54 7.37 8.46
CA LYS A 157 -5.97 7.27 8.09
C LYS A 157 -6.34 5.83 7.80
N GLY A 158 -7.07 5.19 8.71
CA GLY A 158 -7.64 3.86 8.52
C GLY A 158 -6.66 2.68 8.61
N LEU A 159 -5.38 2.90 8.98
CA LEU A 159 -4.41 1.83 9.11
C LEU A 159 -4.77 0.82 10.22
N GLU A 160 -5.31 1.31 11.33
CA GLU A 160 -5.71 0.46 12.46
C GLU A 160 -7.08 -0.23 12.26
N ASP A 161 -7.83 0.18 11.27
CA ASP A 161 -9.14 -0.40 10.94
C ASP A 161 -9.03 -1.52 9.87
N ALA A 162 -7.83 -1.78 9.36
CA ALA A 162 -7.53 -2.62 8.20
C ALA A 162 -7.37 -4.13 8.51
#